data_74c223a01c0aa081fc419bab40664d8a
#
_entry.id   74c223a01c0aa081fc419bab40664d8a
#
_cell.length_a   1.000
_cell.length_b   1.000
_cell.length_c   1.000
_cell.angle_alpha   90.00
_cell.angle_beta   90.00
_cell.angle_gamma   90.00
#
_symmetry.space_group_name_H-M   'P 1'
#
loop_
_entity.id
_entity.type
_entity.pdbx_description
1 polymer ?
#
loop_
_entity_poly.entity_id
_entity_poly.type
_entity_poly.pdbx_seq_one_letter_code
_entity_poly.pdbx_strand_id
1 'polypeptide(L)'
;MAMHRRTLMKRTGAAAGAAVLGPAFLANTPAALGAQDENTLEFWDTLNADPRQSIVETLAEDFAAENGDLTVEHRGWTLEELQDTLPRVVDSNQGPDVAQVNNGESLMGPMIRAGQLVDISSYVEEYGWAEGLPEGLLARNMYSADGTEFGTGQLWGVSSEAEIVGLYYNRAIFEEVGVEVPTTLDDLEAVFQQLLDAGQTPLVFGNLDGWTAIHLFGNIHGTMTTREYLDGIVYRTGEQSFEDQSIIDAAARLQQWVSNGYLLEGFEGIGADDAAALFEAGSGAMLMQGSWQAGSIGENLGADAAGFFLTPPLEEGGNVLHVGGVGIPYAITTNATDPDLAAALINKLVSEEAFAALVEAGLLPAGEIADDQITPDTLSGDLYSAWNSAVRNDSLGHYLDWAAPGFYDLITSELQRLLGNQVTPEEFAANLQEFYAASFE
;
A
#
# COMPACT_ATOMS: atom_id res chain seq x y z
N MET A 1 66.69 36.74 11.96
CA MET A 1 67.93 36.82 11.18
C MET A 1 67.67 36.26 9.80
N ALA A 2 67.58 37.14 8.80
CA ALA A 2 67.92 37.09 7.39
C ALA A 2 67.33 35.99 6.56
N MET A 3 66.34 36.25 5.70
CA MET A 3 66.40 36.85 4.34
C MET A 3 67.32 36.12 3.34
N HIS A 4 66.71 35.62 2.24
CA HIS A 4 67.00 35.92 0.81
C HIS A 4 66.17 35.01 -0.10
N ARG A 5 65.22 35.46 -0.85
CA ARG A 5 65.11 36.13 -2.18
C ARG A 5 65.59 35.30 -3.39
N ARG A 6 64.58 35.03 -4.31
CA ARG A 6 64.61 35.06 -5.77
C ARG A 6 65.41 33.98 -6.53
N THR A 7 64.68 33.28 -7.44
CA THR A 7 64.78 33.60 -8.88
C THR A 7 63.74 32.87 -9.72
N LEU A 8 63.13 33.60 -10.64
CA LEU A 8 62.17 33.26 -11.66
C LEU A 8 62.90 32.56 -12.83
N MET A 9 62.40 31.40 -13.32
CA MET A 9 62.67 31.00 -14.68
C MET A 9 61.44 30.33 -15.31
N LYS A 10 60.91 30.98 -16.34
CA LYS A 10 59.97 30.48 -17.31
C LYS A 10 60.64 29.35 -18.14
N ARG A 11 59.94 28.22 -18.32
CA ARG A 11 60.05 27.40 -19.56
C ARG A 11 58.68 26.80 -19.86
N THR A 12 58.22 27.11 -21.04
CA THR A 12 57.12 26.51 -21.83
C THR A 12 57.34 25.06 -22.13
N GLY A 13 56.30 24.22 -22.05
CA GLY A 13 56.34 22.86 -22.58
C GLY A 13 55.06 22.07 -22.33
N ALA A 14 54.27 22.01 -23.37
CA ALA A 14 53.32 20.97 -23.81
C ALA A 14 52.38 20.30 -22.76
N ALA A 15 51.09 20.49 -22.98
CA ALA A 15 49.95 19.79 -22.39
C ALA A 15 49.96 18.31 -22.76
N ALA A 16 49.82 17.46 -21.74
CA ALA A 16 49.22 16.13 -21.90
C ALA A 16 48.05 16.09 -20.89
N GLY A 17 46.85 16.22 -21.42
CA GLY A 17 45.61 16.11 -20.64
C GLY A 17 45.37 14.67 -20.19
N ALA A 18 45.43 14.40 -18.90
CA ALA A 18 44.83 13.23 -18.31
C ALA A 18 43.37 13.58 -17.99
N ALA A 19 42.45 13.08 -18.80
CA ALA A 19 41.03 13.10 -18.52
C ALA A 19 40.75 12.17 -17.33
N VAL A 20 40.48 12.74 -16.19
CA VAL A 20 39.86 12.03 -15.07
C VAL A 20 38.38 11.85 -15.45
N LEU A 21 38.03 10.63 -15.85
CA LEU A 21 36.63 10.22 -15.97
C LEU A 21 36.05 10.13 -14.54
N GLY A 22 35.36 11.19 -14.12
CA GLY A 22 34.42 11.11 -13.01
C GLY A 22 33.21 10.26 -13.41
N PRO A 23 32.52 9.62 -12.45
CA PRO A 23 31.31 8.89 -12.79
C PRO A 23 30.30 9.87 -13.40
N ALA A 24 29.91 9.61 -14.64
CA ALA A 24 28.82 10.30 -15.27
C ALA A 24 27.53 9.88 -14.50
N PHE A 25 26.99 10.78 -13.69
CA PHE A 25 25.60 10.75 -13.35
C PHE A 25 24.83 10.85 -14.68
N LEU A 26 24.29 9.72 -15.12
CA LEU A 26 23.23 9.71 -16.12
C LEU A 26 22.02 10.39 -15.42
N ALA A 27 21.89 11.69 -15.63
CA ALA A 27 20.63 12.35 -15.41
C ALA A 27 19.64 11.61 -16.33
N ASN A 28 18.71 10.85 -15.76
CA ASN A 28 17.51 10.45 -16.43
C ASN A 28 16.78 11.74 -16.78
N THR A 29 17.01 12.25 -17.98
CA THR A 29 16.09 13.18 -18.60
C THR A 29 14.79 12.41 -18.74
N PRO A 30 13.65 12.91 -18.23
CA PRO A 30 12.37 12.31 -18.53
C PRO A 30 12.28 12.25 -20.07
N ALA A 31 12.05 11.05 -20.59
CA ALA A 31 11.74 10.89 -22.01
C ALA A 31 10.60 11.86 -22.29
N ALA A 32 10.71 12.67 -23.35
CA ALA A 32 9.61 13.50 -23.78
C ALA A 32 8.44 12.56 -24.03
N LEU A 33 7.38 12.69 -23.22
CA LEU A 33 6.12 12.00 -23.43
C LEU A 33 5.63 12.46 -24.82
N GLY A 34 5.82 11.59 -25.82
CA GLY A 34 5.34 11.81 -27.18
C GLY A 34 3.83 11.55 -27.26
N ALA A 35 3.18 12.02 -28.32
CA ALA A 35 1.83 11.56 -28.62
C ALA A 35 1.85 10.02 -28.69
N GLN A 36 0.91 9.36 -27.98
CA GLN A 36 0.78 7.90 -28.02
C GLN A 36 0.65 7.43 -29.47
N ASP A 37 1.36 6.36 -29.80
CA ASP A 37 1.22 5.69 -31.11
C ASP A 37 -0.15 4.95 -31.07
N GLU A 38 -0.92 5.03 -32.17
CA GLU A 38 -2.26 4.39 -32.26
C GLU A 38 -2.25 2.89 -31.98
N ASN A 39 -1.07 2.23 -31.96
CA ASN A 39 -0.89 0.82 -31.65
C ASN A 39 -0.19 0.56 -30.30
N THR A 40 -0.11 1.57 -29.43
CA THR A 40 0.49 1.42 -28.10
C THR A 40 -0.58 1.64 -27.03
N LEU A 41 -0.66 0.70 -26.08
CA LEU A 41 -1.45 0.80 -24.88
C LEU A 41 -0.51 0.88 -23.68
N GLU A 42 -0.59 1.98 -22.93
CA GLU A 42 0.26 2.22 -21.76
C GLU A 42 -0.53 2.00 -20.47
N PHE A 43 0.04 1.27 -19.51
CA PHE A 43 -0.56 1.14 -18.19
C PHE A 43 0.45 1.39 -17.07
N TRP A 44 -0.04 2.03 -16.01
CA TRP A 44 0.75 2.41 -14.84
C TRP A 44 0.19 1.81 -13.56
N ASP A 45 1.06 1.28 -12.71
CA ASP A 45 0.65 0.71 -11.44
C ASP A 45 1.73 0.85 -10.36
N THR A 46 1.48 0.24 -9.20
CA THR A 46 2.40 0.20 -8.06
C THR A 46 3.15 -1.14 -7.98
N LEU A 47 3.06 -1.98 -9.02
CA LEU A 47 3.69 -3.30 -9.06
C LEU A 47 5.11 -3.17 -9.64
N ASN A 48 5.98 -2.52 -8.88
CA ASN A 48 7.31 -2.08 -9.33
C ASN A 48 8.47 -2.97 -8.83
N ALA A 49 8.15 -4.13 -8.24
CA ALA A 49 9.12 -5.11 -7.73
C ALA A 49 8.59 -6.54 -7.89
N ASP A 50 9.52 -7.49 -8.00
CA ASP A 50 9.19 -8.92 -8.07
C ASP A 50 8.62 -9.45 -6.72
N PRO A 51 7.74 -10.48 -6.78
CA PRO A 51 7.28 -11.19 -7.99
C PRO A 51 6.14 -10.48 -8.74
N ARG A 52 5.56 -9.43 -8.19
CA ARG A 52 4.38 -8.73 -8.73
C ARG A 52 4.65 -8.12 -10.10
N GLN A 53 5.80 -7.45 -10.26
CA GLN A 53 6.21 -6.85 -11.53
C GLN A 53 6.28 -7.88 -12.65
N SER A 54 6.99 -8.99 -12.43
CA SER A 54 7.13 -10.05 -13.44
C SER A 54 5.79 -10.67 -13.84
N ILE A 55 4.83 -10.78 -12.90
CA ILE A 55 3.50 -11.30 -13.19
C ILE A 55 2.77 -10.37 -14.17
N VAL A 56 2.67 -9.07 -13.86
CA VAL A 56 1.93 -8.14 -14.73
C VAL A 56 2.61 -7.93 -16.07
N GLU A 57 3.95 -7.91 -16.12
CA GLU A 57 4.70 -7.83 -17.39
C GLU A 57 4.45 -9.05 -18.27
N THR A 58 4.43 -10.27 -17.70
CA THR A 58 4.10 -11.49 -18.44
C THR A 58 2.68 -11.43 -19.01
N LEU A 59 1.69 -11.03 -18.19
CA LEU A 59 0.31 -10.90 -18.65
C LEU A 59 0.16 -9.85 -19.77
N ALA A 60 0.91 -8.75 -19.67
CA ALA A 60 0.94 -7.70 -20.69
C ALA A 60 1.57 -8.17 -22.01
N GLU A 61 2.67 -8.93 -21.94
CA GLU A 61 3.31 -9.55 -23.12
C GLU A 61 2.38 -10.54 -23.80
N ASP A 62 1.68 -11.39 -23.04
CA ASP A 62 0.70 -12.36 -23.56
C ASP A 62 -0.47 -11.63 -24.22
N PHE A 63 -1.01 -10.58 -23.56
CA PHE A 63 -2.07 -9.75 -24.12
C PHE A 63 -1.65 -9.10 -25.44
N ALA A 64 -0.44 -8.55 -25.52
CA ALA A 64 0.10 -7.98 -26.75
C ALA A 64 0.20 -9.03 -27.86
N ALA A 65 0.70 -10.24 -27.55
CA ALA A 65 0.83 -11.34 -28.51
C ALA A 65 -0.54 -11.82 -29.05
N GLU A 66 -1.59 -11.75 -28.24
CA GLU A 66 -2.96 -12.11 -28.63
C GLU A 66 -3.62 -11.03 -29.53
N ASN A 67 -3.13 -9.78 -29.51
CA ASN A 67 -3.75 -8.61 -30.19
C ASN A 67 -2.95 -8.09 -31.39
N GLY A 68 -2.14 -8.93 -32.04
CA GLY A 68 -1.51 -8.62 -33.31
C GLY A 68 -0.31 -7.69 -33.21
N ASP A 69 -0.40 -6.46 -33.80
CA ASP A 69 0.71 -5.50 -33.82
C ASP A 69 0.67 -4.55 -32.58
N LEU A 70 -0.12 -4.88 -31.54
CA LEU A 70 -0.23 -4.07 -30.32
C LEU A 70 1.08 -4.10 -29.52
N THR A 71 1.50 -2.95 -29.06
CA THR A 71 2.54 -2.80 -28.03
C THR A 71 1.88 -2.46 -26.72
N VAL A 72 2.17 -3.18 -25.64
CA VAL A 72 1.73 -2.87 -24.29
C VAL A 72 2.94 -2.41 -23.48
N GLU A 73 2.87 -1.19 -22.96
CA GLU A 73 3.95 -0.60 -22.17
C GLU A 73 3.54 -0.53 -20.69
N HIS A 74 4.27 -1.23 -19.83
CA HIS A 74 4.10 -1.19 -18.38
C HIS A 74 5.03 -0.17 -17.76
N ARG A 75 4.53 0.55 -16.73
CA ARG A 75 5.35 1.41 -15.91
C ARG A 75 4.96 1.29 -14.43
N GLY A 76 5.88 0.69 -13.64
CA GLY A 76 5.77 0.61 -12.18
C GLY A 76 6.22 1.90 -11.48
N TRP A 77 5.50 2.29 -10.43
CA TRP A 77 5.72 3.49 -9.63
C TRP A 77 5.72 3.17 -8.15
N THR A 78 6.23 4.05 -7.31
CA THR A 78 5.81 4.06 -5.90
C THR A 78 4.39 4.62 -5.79
N LEU A 79 3.67 4.29 -4.72
CA LEU A 79 2.31 4.81 -4.52
C LEU A 79 2.28 6.35 -4.51
N GLU A 80 3.21 6.98 -3.80
CA GLU A 80 3.31 8.43 -3.69
C GLU A 80 3.58 9.09 -5.06
N GLU A 81 4.57 8.57 -5.82
CA GLU A 81 4.89 9.09 -7.14
C GLU A 81 3.71 8.97 -8.11
N LEU A 82 2.97 7.85 -8.06
CA LEU A 82 1.80 7.63 -8.89
C LEU A 82 0.69 8.62 -8.54
N GLN A 83 0.34 8.76 -7.26
CA GLN A 83 -0.70 9.69 -6.79
C GLN A 83 -0.38 11.14 -7.15
N ASP A 84 0.87 11.55 -7.02
CA ASP A 84 1.32 12.89 -7.35
C ASP A 84 1.34 13.17 -8.86
N THR A 85 1.62 12.17 -9.68
CA THR A 85 1.88 12.34 -11.12
C THR A 85 0.63 12.16 -11.96
N LEU A 86 -0.16 11.12 -11.68
CA LEU A 86 -1.26 10.68 -12.53
C LEU A 86 -2.30 11.78 -12.86
N PRO A 87 -2.85 12.54 -11.88
CA PRO A 87 -3.84 13.55 -12.18
C PRO A 87 -3.32 14.64 -13.13
N ARG A 88 -2.06 15.03 -12.97
CA ARG A 88 -1.43 16.10 -13.77
C ARG A 88 -1.19 15.68 -15.21
N VAL A 89 -0.76 14.43 -15.43
CA VAL A 89 -0.49 13.94 -16.79
C VAL A 89 -1.79 13.65 -17.53
N VAL A 90 -2.82 13.13 -16.83
CA VAL A 90 -4.14 12.94 -17.42
C VAL A 90 -4.77 14.27 -17.81
N ASP A 91 -4.69 15.30 -16.96
CA ASP A 91 -5.18 16.66 -17.28
C ASP A 91 -4.47 17.28 -18.50
N SER A 92 -3.19 16.95 -18.70
CA SER A 92 -2.42 17.43 -19.85
C SER A 92 -2.56 16.57 -21.12
N ASN A 93 -3.40 15.55 -21.13
CA ASN A 93 -3.55 14.52 -22.18
C ASN A 93 -2.22 13.80 -22.50
N GLN A 94 -1.46 13.46 -21.48
CA GLN A 94 -0.20 12.73 -21.55
C GLN A 94 -0.17 11.57 -20.54
N GLY A 95 -1.31 11.17 -20.04
CA GLY A 95 -1.46 10.05 -19.10
C GLY A 95 -1.57 8.70 -19.83
N PRO A 96 -1.43 7.59 -19.11
CA PRO A 96 -1.62 6.24 -19.63
C PRO A 96 -3.08 5.98 -19.98
N ASP A 97 -3.33 4.91 -20.74
CA ASP A 97 -4.69 4.41 -21.02
C ASP A 97 -5.33 3.80 -19.76
N VAL A 98 -4.55 3.01 -19.02
CA VAL A 98 -4.95 2.33 -17.78
C VAL A 98 -4.01 2.74 -16.65
N ALA A 99 -4.55 2.98 -15.47
CA ALA A 99 -3.73 3.21 -14.28
C ALA A 99 -4.36 2.61 -13.02
N GLN A 100 -3.53 2.20 -12.07
CA GLN A 100 -4.00 2.02 -10.71
C GLN A 100 -4.36 3.37 -10.09
N VAL A 101 -5.55 3.44 -9.48
CA VAL A 101 -6.08 4.66 -8.87
C VAL A 101 -6.53 4.35 -7.45
N ASN A 102 -5.84 4.90 -6.46
CA ASN A 102 -6.13 4.64 -5.06
C ASN A 102 -7.59 4.99 -4.71
N ASN A 103 -8.20 4.16 -3.89
CA ASN A 103 -9.61 4.21 -3.55
C ASN A 103 -10.00 5.49 -2.79
N GLY A 104 -11.29 5.71 -2.70
CA GLY A 104 -11.87 6.76 -1.88
C GLY A 104 -11.44 8.16 -2.27
N GLU A 105 -11.36 9.03 -1.29
CA GLU A 105 -10.98 10.43 -1.48
C GLU A 105 -9.47 10.65 -1.60
N SER A 106 -8.65 9.60 -1.42
CA SER A 106 -7.21 9.69 -1.65
C SER A 106 -6.88 10.06 -3.10
N LEU A 107 -7.55 9.42 -4.08
CA LEU A 107 -7.30 9.72 -5.49
C LEU A 107 -8.55 9.55 -6.39
N MET A 108 -9.29 8.44 -6.27
CA MET A 108 -10.37 8.09 -7.20
C MET A 108 -11.48 9.15 -7.24
N GLY A 109 -12.03 9.55 -6.11
CA GLY A 109 -13.07 10.57 -6.04
C GLY A 109 -12.65 11.91 -6.66
N PRO A 110 -11.51 12.49 -6.31
CA PRO A 110 -10.97 13.67 -6.97
C PRO A 110 -10.83 13.55 -8.49
N MET A 111 -10.32 12.42 -9.00
CA MET A 111 -10.14 12.21 -10.43
C MET A 111 -11.48 12.06 -11.17
N ILE A 112 -12.49 11.40 -10.57
CA ILE A 112 -13.84 11.32 -11.14
C ILE A 112 -14.45 12.72 -11.25
N ARG A 113 -14.39 13.52 -10.19
CA ARG A 113 -14.91 14.92 -10.19
C ARG A 113 -14.18 15.82 -11.20
N ALA A 114 -12.91 15.54 -11.46
CA ALA A 114 -12.13 16.23 -12.50
C ALA A 114 -12.43 15.73 -13.92
N GLY A 115 -13.25 14.67 -14.09
CA GLY A 115 -13.53 14.06 -15.38
C GLY A 115 -12.33 13.37 -16.02
N GLN A 116 -11.47 12.76 -15.21
CA GLN A 116 -10.21 12.14 -15.62
C GLN A 116 -10.30 10.63 -15.78
N LEU A 117 -11.39 10.00 -15.30
CA LEU A 117 -11.64 8.56 -15.38
C LEU A 117 -12.86 8.25 -16.25
N VAL A 118 -12.90 7.05 -16.79
CA VAL A 118 -14.00 6.49 -17.55
C VAL A 118 -14.86 5.60 -16.67
N ASP A 119 -16.18 5.75 -16.73
CA ASP A 119 -17.15 4.83 -16.12
C ASP A 119 -17.06 3.46 -16.83
N ILE A 120 -16.67 2.43 -16.08
CA ILE A 120 -16.48 1.08 -16.62
C ILE A 120 -17.65 0.13 -16.32
N SER A 121 -18.77 0.64 -15.82
CA SER A 121 -19.94 -0.16 -15.44
C SER A 121 -20.52 -0.96 -16.60
N SER A 122 -20.35 -0.50 -17.84
CA SER A 122 -20.81 -1.22 -19.05
C SER A 122 -20.07 -2.53 -19.30
N TYR A 123 -18.84 -2.68 -18.79
CA TYR A 123 -18.03 -3.88 -18.96
C TYR A 123 -18.22 -4.91 -17.84
N VAL A 124 -18.90 -4.54 -16.74
CA VAL A 124 -19.08 -5.42 -15.56
C VAL A 124 -19.79 -6.71 -15.92
N GLU A 125 -20.88 -6.63 -16.70
CA GLU A 125 -21.65 -7.81 -17.14
C GLU A 125 -20.88 -8.62 -18.20
N GLU A 126 -20.16 -7.94 -19.09
CA GLU A 126 -19.38 -8.57 -20.17
C GLU A 126 -18.24 -9.43 -19.64
N TYR A 127 -17.51 -8.92 -18.66
CA TYR A 127 -16.33 -9.58 -18.10
C TYR A 127 -16.59 -10.29 -16.75
N GLY A 128 -17.77 -10.14 -16.16
CA GLY A 128 -18.09 -10.77 -14.88
C GLY A 128 -17.38 -10.17 -13.68
N TRP A 129 -16.90 -8.93 -13.74
CA TRP A 129 -16.06 -8.33 -12.69
C TRP A 129 -16.70 -8.19 -11.31
N ALA A 130 -18.00 -8.28 -11.20
CA ALA A 130 -18.71 -8.29 -9.92
C ALA A 130 -18.93 -9.73 -9.37
N GLU A 131 -18.60 -10.76 -10.14
CA GLU A 131 -18.84 -12.14 -9.73
C GLU A 131 -17.80 -12.58 -8.68
N GLY A 132 -18.28 -13.18 -7.60
CA GLY A 132 -17.41 -13.74 -6.56
C GLY A 132 -16.87 -12.74 -5.52
N LEU A 133 -17.12 -11.43 -5.70
CA LEU A 133 -16.77 -10.42 -4.70
C LEU A 133 -17.97 -10.07 -3.81
N PRO A 134 -17.81 -10.02 -2.47
CA PRO A 134 -18.82 -9.44 -1.59
C PRO A 134 -19.15 -7.99 -1.98
N GLU A 135 -20.43 -7.60 -1.88
CA GLU A 135 -20.91 -6.26 -2.23
C GLU A 135 -20.11 -5.15 -1.53
N GLY A 136 -19.76 -5.35 -0.25
CA GLY A 136 -18.97 -4.38 0.52
C GLY A 136 -17.52 -4.22 0.03
N LEU A 137 -16.94 -5.21 -0.65
CA LEU A 137 -15.64 -5.09 -1.30
C LEU A 137 -15.74 -4.39 -2.65
N LEU A 138 -16.77 -4.71 -3.43
CA LEU A 138 -17.02 -4.05 -4.72
C LEU A 138 -17.30 -2.55 -4.52
N ALA A 139 -18.03 -2.19 -3.46
CA ALA A 139 -18.36 -0.81 -3.12
C ALA A 139 -17.13 0.09 -2.99
N ARG A 140 -15.97 -0.46 -2.63
CA ARG A 140 -14.71 0.31 -2.49
C ARG A 140 -14.16 0.85 -3.80
N ASN A 141 -14.64 0.33 -4.94
CA ASN A 141 -14.29 0.79 -6.29
C ASN A 141 -15.44 1.55 -6.96
N MET A 142 -16.48 1.91 -6.18
CA MET A 142 -17.71 2.57 -6.69
C MET A 142 -17.81 4.02 -6.23
N TYR A 143 -18.32 4.84 -7.12
CA TYR A 143 -18.72 6.22 -6.86
C TYR A 143 -19.98 6.58 -7.64
N SER A 144 -20.77 7.55 -7.15
CA SER A 144 -21.78 8.21 -7.98
C SER A 144 -21.14 8.82 -9.23
N ALA A 145 -21.94 9.00 -10.30
CA ALA A 145 -21.46 9.52 -11.59
C ALA A 145 -20.77 10.88 -11.50
N ASP A 146 -21.12 11.70 -10.51
CA ASP A 146 -20.50 13.00 -10.26
C ASP A 146 -19.33 12.95 -9.28
N GLY A 147 -18.98 11.75 -8.79
CA GLY A 147 -17.85 11.53 -7.86
C GLY A 147 -18.07 12.09 -6.44
N THR A 148 -19.31 12.34 -6.04
CA THR A 148 -19.62 12.95 -4.73
C THR A 148 -19.98 11.93 -3.65
N GLU A 149 -20.45 10.73 -4.03
CA GLU A 149 -20.85 9.68 -3.10
C GLU A 149 -19.97 8.45 -3.31
N PHE A 150 -19.10 8.15 -2.36
CA PHE A 150 -18.25 6.97 -2.35
C PHE A 150 -19.03 5.73 -1.90
N GLY A 151 -18.70 4.57 -2.45
CA GLY A 151 -19.30 3.29 -2.07
C GLY A 151 -20.60 2.94 -2.78
N THR A 152 -21.04 3.73 -3.76
CA THR A 152 -22.29 3.52 -4.49
C THR A 152 -22.21 4.01 -5.93
N GLY A 153 -23.18 3.64 -6.76
CA GLY A 153 -23.31 4.14 -8.13
C GLY A 153 -22.55 3.30 -9.16
N GLN A 154 -21.62 3.90 -9.88
CA GLN A 154 -20.86 3.29 -10.96
C GLN A 154 -19.59 2.61 -10.46
N LEU A 155 -19.12 1.58 -11.20
CA LEU A 155 -17.79 1.01 -11.01
C LEU A 155 -16.76 1.82 -11.80
N TRP A 156 -15.65 2.19 -11.14
CA TRP A 156 -14.60 3.02 -11.73
C TRP A 156 -13.26 2.30 -11.85
N GLY A 157 -13.12 1.12 -11.27
CA GLY A 157 -11.91 0.32 -11.37
C GLY A 157 -12.12 -1.11 -10.91
N VAL A 158 -11.17 -1.98 -11.25
CA VAL A 158 -11.15 -3.40 -10.88
C VAL A 158 -9.80 -3.76 -10.30
N SER A 159 -9.79 -4.42 -9.14
CA SER A 159 -8.57 -4.81 -8.44
C SER A 159 -8.16 -6.24 -8.80
N SER A 160 -6.89 -6.45 -9.08
CA SER A 160 -6.32 -7.78 -9.31
C SER A 160 -5.97 -8.51 -8.01
N GLU A 161 -5.60 -7.74 -6.99
CA GLU A 161 -5.17 -8.25 -5.70
C GLU A 161 -6.18 -7.88 -4.61
N ALA A 162 -6.23 -8.71 -3.58
CA ALA A 162 -6.78 -8.35 -2.29
C ALA A 162 -5.66 -7.87 -1.36
N GLU A 163 -6.02 -7.10 -0.37
CA GLU A 163 -5.10 -6.56 0.62
C GLU A 163 -5.62 -6.81 2.02
N ILE A 164 -4.73 -7.27 2.89
CA ILE A 164 -4.99 -7.30 4.33
C ILE A 164 -3.70 -6.96 5.07
N VAL A 165 -3.79 -6.07 6.02
CA VAL A 165 -2.65 -5.66 6.84
C VAL A 165 -2.64 -6.47 8.13
N GLY A 166 -1.48 -7.07 8.42
CA GLY A 166 -1.28 -7.86 9.62
C GLY A 166 0.17 -7.88 10.07
N LEU A 167 0.50 -8.84 10.90
CA LEU A 167 1.83 -9.02 11.46
C LEU A 167 2.48 -10.25 10.85
N TYR A 168 3.54 -10.03 10.09
CA TYR A 168 4.50 -11.08 9.78
C TYR A 168 5.37 -11.34 11.00
N TYR A 169 5.75 -12.61 11.24
CA TYR A 169 6.64 -12.94 12.34
C TYR A 169 7.68 -13.98 11.94
N ASN A 170 8.86 -13.88 12.56
CA ASN A 170 9.94 -14.83 12.38
C ASN A 170 9.74 -16.00 13.35
N ARG A 171 9.37 -17.19 12.82
CA ARG A 171 9.08 -18.40 13.60
C ARG A 171 10.28 -18.83 14.48
N ALA A 172 11.51 -18.68 13.96
CA ALA A 172 12.71 -19.06 14.70
C ALA A 172 12.95 -18.16 15.92
N ILE A 173 12.70 -16.85 15.82
CA ILE A 173 12.81 -15.90 16.93
C ILE A 173 11.73 -16.21 17.98
N PHE A 174 10.50 -16.48 17.55
CA PHE A 174 9.40 -16.85 18.44
C PHE A 174 9.71 -18.13 19.22
N GLU A 175 10.25 -19.16 18.55
CA GLU A 175 10.68 -20.41 19.18
C GLU A 175 11.85 -20.19 20.15
N GLU A 176 12.87 -19.40 19.77
CA GLU A 176 14.04 -19.10 20.59
C GLU A 176 13.66 -18.40 21.90
N VAL A 177 12.76 -17.42 21.83
CA VAL A 177 12.28 -16.66 23.00
C VAL A 177 11.21 -17.42 23.77
N GLY A 178 10.51 -18.37 23.12
CA GLY A 178 9.46 -19.18 23.72
C GLY A 178 8.13 -18.44 23.83
N VAL A 179 7.83 -17.58 22.84
CA VAL A 179 6.55 -16.88 22.71
C VAL A 179 5.68 -17.54 21.64
N GLU A 180 4.37 -17.43 21.81
CA GLU A 180 3.37 -17.93 20.87
C GLU A 180 2.65 -16.76 20.18
N VAL A 181 1.93 -17.04 19.09
CA VAL A 181 1.08 -16.04 18.42
C VAL A 181 0.02 -15.55 19.41
N PRO A 182 -0.08 -14.23 19.66
CA PRO A 182 -0.98 -13.68 20.68
C PRO A 182 -2.45 -13.76 20.25
N THR A 183 -3.34 -13.91 21.24
CA THR A 183 -4.78 -14.02 21.03
C THR A 183 -5.57 -12.78 21.45
N THR A 184 -4.94 -11.87 22.18
CA THR A 184 -5.47 -10.54 22.52
C THR A 184 -4.42 -9.47 22.29
N LEU A 185 -4.86 -8.20 22.22
CA LEU A 185 -3.96 -7.06 22.05
C LEU A 185 -3.02 -6.90 23.28
N ASP A 186 -3.50 -7.23 24.47
CA ASP A 186 -2.68 -7.22 25.69
C ASP A 186 -1.64 -8.37 25.67
N ASP A 187 -1.98 -9.56 25.11
CA ASP A 187 -1.01 -10.63 24.88
C ASP A 187 0.06 -10.21 23.86
N LEU A 188 -0.32 -9.47 22.80
CA LEU A 188 0.63 -8.93 21.83
C LEU A 188 1.65 -8.00 22.51
N GLU A 189 1.19 -7.12 23.38
CA GLU A 189 2.07 -6.24 24.16
C GLU A 189 2.96 -7.02 25.12
N ALA A 190 2.44 -8.10 25.71
CA ALA A 190 3.25 -9.00 26.55
C ALA A 190 4.33 -9.74 25.73
N VAL A 191 4.03 -10.15 24.50
CA VAL A 191 4.99 -10.71 23.54
C VAL A 191 6.04 -9.66 23.16
N PHE A 192 5.66 -8.42 22.86
CA PHE A 192 6.61 -7.33 22.60
C PHE A 192 7.60 -7.17 23.77
N GLN A 193 7.09 -7.14 25.01
CA GLN A 193 7.94 -6.99 26.18
C GLN A 193 8.91 -8.17 26.35
N GLN A 194 8.45 -9.41 26.15
CA GLN A 194 9.30 -10.60 26.25
C GLN A 194 10.40 -10.62 25.19
N LEU A 195 10.08 -10.20 23.95
CA LEU A 195 11.05 -10.04 22.86
C LEU A 195 12.09 -8.97 23.20
N LEU A 196 11.64 -7.82 23.71
CA LEU A 196 12.54 -6.73 24.12
C LEU A 196 13.46 -7.18 25.26
N ASP A 197 12.95 -7.90 26.28
CA ASP A 197 13.74 -8.43 27.39
C ASP A 197 14.76 -9.48 26.92
N ALA A 198 14.47 -10.19 25.82
CA ALA A 198 15.40 -11.12 25.17
C ALA A 198 16.42 -10.42 24.25
N GLY A 199 16.35 -9.08 24.10
CA GLY A 199 17.24 -8.29 23.26
C GLY A 199 16.90 -8.32 21.78
N GLN A 200 15.67 -8.73 21.43
CA GLN A 200 15.13 -8.69 20.07
C GLN A 200 14.40 -7.37 19.83
N THR A 201 14.37 -6.90 18.58
CA THR A 201 13.45 -5.83 18.16
C THR A 201 12.06 -6.43 18.02
N PRO A 202 11.05 -6.01 18.83
CA PRO A 202 9.73 -6.63 18.77
C PRO A 202 9.03 -6.40 17.44
N LEU A 203 8.95 -5.14 17.00
CA LEU A 203 8.27 -4.73 15.76
C LEU A 203 9.23 -3.93 14.89
N VAL A 204 9.66 -4.53 13.78
CA VAL A 204 10.32 -3.82 12.69
C VAL A 204 9.27 -2.93 12.03
N PHE A 205 9.59 -1.67 11.90
CA PHE A 205 8.67 -0.66 11.41
C PHE A 205 9.46 0.48 10.75
N GLY A 206 8.99 0.98 9.63
CA GLY A 206 9.55 2.14 8.95
C GLY A 206 8.42 3.09 8.60
N ASN A 207 8.61 4.40 8.84
CA ASN A 207 7.57 5.42 8.64
C ASN A 207 8.09 6.69 7.94
N LEU A 208 9.18 6.58 7.18
CA LEU A 208 9.65 7.69 6.36
C LEU A 208 8.58 8.07 5.31
N ASP A 209 7.93 7.07 4.71
CA ASP A 209 6.90 7.25 3.68
C ASP A 209 5.54 7.68 4.26
N GLY A 210 5.36 7.58 5.58
CA GLY A 210 4.16 8.02 6.32
C GLY A 210 2.98 7.06 6.29
N TRP A 211 2.71 6.36 5.18
CA TRP A 211 1.52 5.51 5.03
C TRP A 211 1.50 4.28 5.96
N THR A 212 2.65 3.74 6.32
CA THR A 212 2.75 2.59 7.23
C THR A 212 2.12 2.86 8.60
N ALA A 213 2.22 4.10 9.07
CA ALA A 213 1.59 4.51 10.33
C ALA A 213 0.05 4.53 10.23
N ILE A 214 -0.53 4.82 9.06
CA ILE A 214 -1.99 4.72 8.85
C ILE A 214 -2.45 3.27 9.07
N HIS A 215 -1.69 2.31 8.56
CA HIS A 215 -1.99 0.88 8.70
C HIS A 215 -1.87 0.41 10.14
N LEU A 216 -0.78 0.77 10.82
CA LEU A 216 -0.55 0.40 12.22
C LEU A 216 -1.64 1.01 13.12
N PHE A 217 -1.91 2.31 12.95
CA PHE A 217 -2.97 3.01 13.68
C PHE A 217 -4.35 2.43 13.37
N GLY A 218 -4.66 2.19 12.08
CA GLY A 218 -5.94 1.65 11.63
C GLY A 218 -6.22 0.26 12.23
N ASN A 219 -5.23 -0.62 12.30
CA ASN A 219 -5.38 -1.94 12.92
C ASN A 219 -5.55 -1.87 14.44
N ILE A 220 -4.84 -0.96 15.14
CA ILE A 220 -5.07 -0.73 16.57
C ILE A 220 -6.48 -0.18 16.79
N HIS A 221 -6.89 0.84 16.02
CA HIS A 221 -8.22 1.43 16.09
C HIS A 221 -9.31 0.41 15.76
N GLY A 222 -9.07 -0.49 14.80
CA GLY A 222 -9.98 -1.56 14.41
C GLY A 222 -10.35 -2.51 15.56
N THR A 223 -9.51 -2.60 16.62
CA THR A 223 -9.83 -3.38 17.83
C THR A 223 -10.79 -2.66 18.78
N MET A 224 -11.02 -1.36 18.59
CA MET A 224 -11.75 -0.46 19.51
C MET A 224 -12.97 0.19 18.87
N THR A 225 -13.21 -0.04 17.60
CA THR A 225 -14.24 0.63 16.82
C THR A 225 -15.29 -0.34 16.27
N THR A 226 -16.27 0.18 15.55
CA THR A 226 -17.32 -0.60 14.87
C THR A 226 -17.33 -0.33 13.37
N ARG A 227 -17.89 -1.27 12.61
CA ARG A 227 -18.13 -1.09 11.18
C ARG A 227 -18.95 0.16 10.88
N GLU A 228 -20.05 0.38 11.63
CA GLU A 228 -20.91 1.55 11.46
C GLU A 228 -20.12 2.86 11.60
N TYR A 229 -19.19 2.91 12.55
CA TYR A 229 -18.32 4.07 12.71
C TYR A 229 -17.39 4.26 11.50
N LEU A 230 -16.67 3.20 11.07
CA LEU A 230 -15.73 3.31 9.94
C LEU A 230 -16.44 3.64 8.62
N ASP A 231 -17.56 2.96 8.34
CA ASP A 231 -18.38 3.24 7.16
C ASP A 231 -18.93 4.68 7.21
N GLY A 232 -19.35 5.14 8.39
CA GLY A 232 -19.83 6.49 8.60
C GLY A 232 -18.76 7.58 8.32
N ILE A 233 -17.53 7.34 8.73
CA ILE A 233 -16.39 8.23 8.43
C ILE A 233 -16.03 8.19 6.94
N VAL A 234 -15.84 6.99 6.36
CA VAL A 234 -15.30 6.84 5.01
C VAL A 234 -16.33 7.10 3.93
N TYR A 235 -17.56 6.58 4.08
CA TYR A 235 -18.66 6.81 3.13
C TYR A 235 -19.50 8.04 3.48
N ARG A 236 -19.22 8.73 4.59
CA ARG A 236 -19.95 9.92 5.05
C ARG A 236 -21.44 9.68 5.23
N THR A 237 -21.80 8.52 5.77
CA THR A 237 -23.20 8.08 5.92
C THR A 237 -23.80 8.39 7.29
N GLY A 238 -23.07 9.12 8.16
CA GLY A 238 -23.52 9.40 9.53
C GLY A 238 -22.97 10.72 10.10
N GLU A 239 -23.05 10.84 11.40
CA GLU A 239 -22.55 12.00 12.17
C GLU A 239 -21.27 11.63 12.96
N GLN A 240 -20.45 10.70 12.45
CA GLN A 240 -19.23 10.26 13.09
C GLN A 240 -18.19 11.40 13.10
N SER A 241 -17.31 11.36 14.10
CA SER A 241 -16.28 12.36 14.31
C SER A 241 -14.94 11.67 14.59
N PHE A 242 -13.84 12.23 14.11
CA PHE A 242 -12.50 11.82 14.50
C PHE A 242 -12.16 12.14 15.96
N GLU A 243 -12.96 12.94 16.67
CA GLU A 243 -12.85 13.12 18.13
C GLU A 243 -13.51 11.99 18.94
N ASP A 244 -13.91 10.88 18.29
CA ASP A 244 -14.44 9.71 19.00
C ASP A 244 -13.38 9.12 19.95
N GLN A 245 -13.85 8.58 21.09
CA GLN A 245 -12.97 8.05 22.12
C GLN A 245 -12.09 6.89 21.60
N SER A 246 -12.57 6.09 20.64
CA SER A 246 -11.81 5.00 20.05
C SER A 246 -10.57 5.49 19.27
N ILE A 247 -10.66 6.65 18.61
CA ILE A 247 -9.51 7.30 17.95
C ILE A 247 -8.48 7.74 18.99
N ILE A 248 -8.94 8.40 20.07
CA ILE A 248 -8.06 8.89 21.15
C ILE A 248 -7.38 7.72 21.86
N ASP A 249 -8.10 6.66 22.17
CA ASP A 249 -7.56 5.47 22.85
C ASP A 249 -6.55 4.73 21.97
N ALA A 250 -6.83 4.59 20.66
CA ALA A 250 -5.89 3.99 19.70
C ALA A 250 -4.61 4.81 19.56
N ALA A 251 -4.74 6.15 19.50
CA ALA A 251 -3.61 7.07 19.44
C ALA A 251 -2.75 7.00 20.72
N ALA A 252 -3.39 6.94 21.89
CA ALA A 252 -2.70 6.79 23.17
C ALA A 252 -1.93 5.46 23.25
N ARG A 253 -2.53 4.36 22.79
CA ARG A 253 -1.89 3.04 22.77
C ARG A 253 -0.69 3.02 21.82
N LEU A 254 -0.82 3.58 20.64
CA LEU A 254 0.27 3.67 19.67
C LEU A 254 1.45 4.50 20.24
N GLN A 255 1.16 5.64 20.87
CA GLN A 255 2.17 6.47 21.55
C GLN A 255 2.86 5.71 22.70
N GLN A 256 2.11 4.87 23.41
CA GLN A 256 2.67 4.01 24.45
C GLN A 256 3.61 2.94 23.88
N TRP A 257 3.30 2.36 22.71
CA TRP A 257 4.19 1.38 22.05
C TRP A 257 5.54 2.01 21.69
N VAL A 258 5.53 3.24 21.17
CA VAL A 258 6.76 4.01 20.92
C VAL A 258 7.52 4.24 22.23
N SER A 259 6.84 4.71 23.27
CA SER A 259 7.45 5.03 24.57
C SER A 259 8.06 3.82 25.26
N ASN A 260 7.48 2.63 25.06
CA ASN A 260 7.96 1.36 25.58
C ASN A 260 9.14 0.79 24.76
N GLY A 261 9.46 1.37 23.58
CA GLY A 261 10.53 0.91 22.70
C GLY A 261 10.16 -0.38 21.94
N TYR A 262 8.87 -0.61 21.67
CA TYR A 262 8.43 -1.79 20.93
C TYR A 262 8.72 -1.70 19.43
N LEU A 263 8.83 -0.48 18.88
CA LEU A 263 9.17 -0.23 17.48
C LEU A 263 10.68 -0.13 17.28
N LEU A 264 11.13 -0.47 16.07
CA LEU A 264 12.52 -0.35 15.65
C LEU A 264 13.06 1.08 15.93
N GLU A 265 14.24 1.19 16.54
CA GLU A 265 14.85 2.50 16.83
C GLU A 265 15.14 3.26 15.53
N GLY A 266 14.71 4.52 15.45
CA GLY A 266 14.90 5.39 14.29
C GLY A 266 13.94 5.13 13.13
N PHE A 267 12.83 4.49 13.40
CA PHE A 267 11.81 4.11 12.40
C PHE A 267 11.30 5.30 11.57
N GLU A 268 11.33 6.52 12.10
CA GLU A 268 10.90 7.72 11.36
C GLU A 268 11.79 8.03 10.15
N GLY A 269 13.04 7.55 10.15
CA GLY A 269 14.00 7.73 9.05
C GLY A 269 14.18 6.50 8.16
N ILE A 270 13.36 5.48 8.34
CA ILE A 270 13.41 4.20 7.60
C ILE A 270 12.18 4.11 6.73
N GLY A 271 12.36 3.82 5.42
CA GLY A 271 11.25 3.57 4.49
C GLY A 271 10.58 2.22 4.74
N ALA A 272 9.38 2.05 4.19
CA ALA A 272 8.61 0.81 4.32
C ALA A 272 9.37 -0.39 3.72
N ASP A 273 9.96 -0.22 2.54
CA ASP A 273 10.73 -1.27 1.85
C ASP A 273 12.03 -1.61 2.59
N ASP A 274 12.70 -0.61 3.16
CA ASP A 274 13.90 -0.81 3.97
C ASP A 274 13.56 -1.58 5.26
N ALA A 275 12.43 -1.29 5.90
CA ALA A 275 11.96 -2.02 7.06
C ALA A 275 11.62 -3.48 6.72
N ALA A 276 10.96 -3.73 5.58
CA ALA A 276 10.71 -5.07 5.09
C ALA A 276 12.01 -5.83 4.83
N ALA A 277 12.99 -5.23 4.17
CA ALA A 277 14.30 -5.82 3.93
C ALA A 277 15.06 -6.14 5.24
N LEU A 278 14.94 -5.31 6.27
CA LEU A 278 15.50 -5.60 7.60
C LEU A 278 14.85 -6.83 8.23
N PHE A 279 13.53 -6.95 8.16
CA PHE A 279 12.81 -8.13 8.66
C PHE A 279 13.19 -9.39 7.88
N GLU A 280 13.24 -9.32 6.55
CA GLU A 280 13.66 -10.40 5.65
C GLU A 280 15.09 -10.87 5.94
N ALA A 281 15.96 -9.95 6.36
CA ALA A 281 17.31 -10.27 6.83
C ALA A 281 17.37 -10.84 8.27
N GLY A 282 16.21 -11.01 8.92
CA GLY A 282 16.12 -11.53 10.30
C GLY A 282 16.44 -10.49 11.39
N SER A 283 16.33 -9.20 11.10
CA SER A 283 16.68 -8.12 12.03
C SER A 283 15.55 -7.72 12.99
N GLY A 284 14.64 -8.63 13.32
CA GLY A 284 13.57 -8.40 14.29
C GLY A 284 12.52 -9.49 14.26
N ALA A 285 11.64 -9.49 15.25
CA ALA A 285 10.71 -10.57 15.48
C ALA A 285 9.44 -10.49 14.66
N MET A 286 8.93 -9.27 14.45
CA MET A 286 7.70 -9.03 13.68
C MET A 286 7.85 -7.83 12.76
N LEU A 287 7.00 -7.79 11.72
CA LEU A 287 6.84 -6.66 10.80
C LEU A 287 5.34 -6.43 10.59
N MET A 288 4.85 -5.21 10.81
CA MET A 288 3.50 -4.82 10.40
C MET A 288 3.52 -4.38 8.94
N GLN A 289 2.86 -5.16 8.07
CA GLN A 289 2.83 -4.88 6.63
C GLN A 289 1.60 -5.53 5.98
N GLY A 290 1.30 -5.12 4.77
CA GLY A 290 0.21 -5.71 4.00
C GLY A 290 0.59 -7.00 3.27
N SER A 291 -0.43 -7.70 2.80
CA SER A 291 -0.31 -8.98 2.07
C SER A 291 0.59 -8.92 0.84
N TRP A 292 0.75 -7.76 0.23
CA TRP A 292 1.64 -7.54 -0.93
C TRP A 292 3.12 -7.83 -0.64
N GLN A 293 3.53 -7.90 0.63
CA GLN A 293 4.91 -8.21 1.01
C GLN A 293 5.17 -9.71 1.13
N ALA A 294 4.13 -10.54 1.08
CA ALA A 294 4.25 -11.99 1.37
C ALA A 294 5.19 -12.71 0.41
N GLY A 295 5.16 -12.36 -0.89
CA GLY A 295 6.03 -12.97 -1.90
C GLY A 295 7.51 -12.73 -1.60
N SER A 296 7.90 -11.48 -1.37
CA SER A 296 9.28 -11.10 -1.04
C SER A 296 9.76 -11.71 0.29
N ILE A 297 8.92 -11.67 1.32
CA ILE A 297 9.24 -12.31 2.61
C ILE A 297 9.43 -13.82 2.44
N GLY A 298 8.55 -14.48 1.66
CA GLY A 298 8.65 -15.90 1.38
C GLY A 298 9.93 -16.29 0.64
N GLU A 299 10.39 -15.45 -0.28
CA GLU A 299 11.64 -15.66 -1.01
C GLU A 299 12.88 -15.42 -0.16
N ASN A 300 12.91 -14.33 0.61
CA ASN A 300 14.13 -13.86 1.28
C ASN A 300 14.31 -14.44 2.70
N LEU A 301 13.26 -14.49 3.51
CA LEU A 301 13.32 -15.11 4.86
C LEU A 301 13.02 -16.61 4.77
N GLY A 302 12.13 -17.03 3.87
CA GLY A 302 11.69 -18.40 3.66
C GLY A 302 10.22 -18.62 4.05
N ALA A 303 9.49 -19.29 3.16
CA ALA A 303 8.05 -19.53 3.33
C ALA A 303 7.69 -20.32 4.61
N ASP A 304 8.59 -21.20 5.09
CA ASP A 304 8.43 -21.97 6.34
C ASP A 304 8.99 -21.22 7.55
N ALA A 305 9.86 -20.21 7.34
CA ALA A 305 10.50 -19.45 8.41
C ALA A 305 9.67 -18.23 8.85
N ALA A 306 8.88 -17.69 7.97
CA ALA A 306 7.93 -16.63 8.26
C ALA A 306 6.53 -17.19 8.57
N GLY A 307 5.78 -16.48 9.39
CA GLY A 307 4.34 -16.70 9.59
C GLY A 307 3.60 -15.38 9.51
N PHE A 308 2.27 -15.44 9.49
CA PHE A 308 1.39 -14.27 9.43
C PHE A 308 0.20 -14.42 10.37
N PHE A 309 -0.16 -13.35 11.08
CA PHE A 309 -1.40 -13.30 11.85
C PHE A 309 -2.00 -11.88 11.83
N LEU A 310 -3.31 -11.80 12.00
CA LEU A 310 -4.02 -10.53 12.09
C LEU A 310 -3.88 -9.92 13.49
N THR A 311 -3.98 -8.59 13.57
CA THR A 311 -4.02 -7.89 14.86
C THR A 311 -5.09 -8.53 15.74
N PRO A 312 -4.74 -9.05 16.93
CA PRO A 312 -5.72 -9.73 17.76
C PRO A 312 -6.69 -8.76 18.40
N PRO A 313 -7.89 -9.22 18.82
CA PRO A 313 -8.89 -8.39 19.46
C PRO A 313 -8.41 -7.83 20.81
N LEU A 314 -9.07 -6.77 21.26
CA LEU A 314 -8.80 -6.19 22.60
C LEU A 314 -9.07 -7.22 23.69
N GLU A 315 -10.14 -8.02 23.56
CA GLU A 315 -10.53 -9.09 24.48
C GLU A 315 -10.77 -10.38 23.68
N GLU A 316 -10.54 -11.54 24.29
CA GLU A 316 -10.72 -12.85 23.66
C GLU A 316 -12.14 -13.00 23.09
N GLY A 317 -12.24 -13.30 21.79
CA GLY A 317 -13.50 -13.40 21.06
C GLY A 317 -14.16 -12.05 20.74
N GLY A 318 -13.48 -10.94 20.99
CA GLY A 318 -13.93 -9.60 20.59
C GLY A 318 -13.90 -9.40 19.08
N ASN A 319 -14.61 -8.38 18.61
CA ASN A 319 -14.59 -7.99 17.20
C ASN A 319 -13.33 -7.19 16.88
N VAL A 320 -12.80 -7.39 15.68
CA VAL A 320 -11.72 -6.57 15.11
C VAL A 320 -12.08 -6.24 13.68
N LEU A 321 -11.80 -5.01 13.26
CA LEU A 321 -11.84 -4.60 11.87
C LEU A 321 -10.40 -4.42 11.38
N HIS A 322 -9.95 -5.32 10.52
CA HIS A 322 -8.59 -5.28 9.97
C HIS A 322 -8.53 -4.35 8.76
N VAL A 323 -7.53 -3.50 8.71
CA VAL A 323 -7.25 -2.69 7.52
C VAL A 323 -7.00 -3.62 6.34
N GLY A 324 -7.78 -3.47 5.28
CA GLY A 324 -7.69 -4.34 4.10
C GLY A 324 -8.97 -4.34 3.28
N GLY A 325 -8.95 -5.08 2.18
CA GLY A 325 -10.06 -5.19 1.24
C GLY A 325 -9.59 -5.60 -0.14
N VAL A 326 -10.23 -5.09 -1.20
CA VAL A 326 -9.63 -5.13 -2.54
C VAL A 326 -8.49 -4.11 -2.60
N GLY A 327 -7.43 -4.48 -3.31
CA GLY A 327 -6.27 -3.61 -3.53
C GLY A 327 -6.58 -2.46 -4.47
N ILE A 328 -5.55 -1.68 -4.79
CA ILE A 328 -5.68 -0.51 -5.67
C ILE A 328 -6.21 -0.96 -7.04
N PRO A 329 -7.39 -0.46 -7.47
CA PRO A 329 -7.99 -0.89 -8.72
C PRO A 329 -7.32 -0.28 -9.95
N TYR A 330 -7.28 -1.04 -11.04
CA TYR A 330 -7.03 -0.54 -12.38
C TYR A 330 -8.26 0.21 -12.89
N ALA A 331 -8.08 1.43 -13.30
CA ALA A 331 -9.09 2.30 -13.91
C ALA A 331 -8.67 2.71 -15.32
N ILE A 332 -9.65 3.02 -16.17
CA ILE A 332 -9.41 3.60 -17.50
C ILE A 332 -9.36 5.12 -17.37
N THR A 333 -8.30 5.73 -17.85
CA THR A 333 -8.21 7.20 -17.87
C THR A 333 -8.93 7.77 -19.11
N THR A 334 -9.28 9.06 -19.05
CA THR A 334 -9.86 9.73 -20.23
C THR A 334 -8.84 10.01 -21.35
N ASN A 335 -7.57 9.62 -21.16
CA ASN A 335 -6.55 9.65 -22.20
C ASN A 335 -6.55 8.38 -23.07
N ALA A 336 -7.24 7.31 -22.63
CA ALA A 336 -7.36 6.08 -23.41
C ALA A 336 -7.95 6.35 -24.79
N THR A 337 -7.18 5.98 -25.83
CA THR A 337 -7.60 6.15 -27.21
C THR A 337 -8.62 5.10 -27.65
N ASP A 338 -8.57 3.93 -27.03
CA ASP A 338 -9.48 2.80 -27.20
C ASP A 338 -9.90 2.24 -25.83
N PRO A 339 -11.01 2.74 -25.24
CA PRO A 339 -11.48 2.25 -23.94
C PRO A 339 -11.88 0.77 -23.93
N ASP A 340 -12.32 0.20 -25.06
CA ASP A 340 -12.66 -1.23 -25.15
C ASP A 340 -11.40 -2.08 -25.06
N LEU A 341 -10.30 -1.67 -25.71
CA LEU A 341 -9.01 -2.33 -25.61
C LEU A 341 -8.40 -2.19 -24.21
N ALA A 342 -8.54 -1.02 -23.58
CA ALA A 342 -8.13 -0.77 -22.21
C ALA A 342 -8.88 -1.67 -21.21
N ALA A 343 -10.20 -1.83 -21.39
CA ALA A 343 -11.02 -2.75 -20.59
C ALA A 343 -10.60 -4.21 -20.78
N ALA A 344 -10.27 -4.62 -22.00
CA ALA A 344 -9.76 -5.95 -22.28
C ALA A 344 -8.40 -6.22 -21.61
N LEU A 345 -7.49 -5.22 -21.54
CA LEU A 345 -6.25 -5.34 -20.76
C LEU A 345 -6.56 -5.51 -19.26
N ILE A 346 -7.43 -4.67 -18.69
CA ILE A 346 -7.85 -4.83 -17.29
C ILE A 346 -8.36 -6.26 -17.06
N ASN A 347 -9.22 -6.76 -17.96
CA ASN A 347 -9.75 -8.12 -17.86
C ASN A 347 -8.64 -9.20 -17.88
N LYS A 348 -7.57 -9.01 -18.65
CA LYS A 348 -6.40 -9.90 -18.62
C LYS A 348 -5.68 -9.83 -17.28
N LEU A 349 -5.48 -8.62 -16.72
CA LEU A 349 -4.79 -8.38 -15.44
C LEU A 349 -5.58 -8.90 -14.21
N VAL A 350 -6.90 -9.14 -14.36
CA VAL A 350 -7.77 -9.70 -13.29
C VAL A 350 -8.33 -11.07 -13.65
N SER A 351 -7.71 -11.75 -14.61
CA SER A 351 -8.16 -13.06 -15.10
C SER A 351 -7.87 -14.19 -14.10
N GLU A 352 -8.49 -15.37 -14.34
CA GLU A 352 -8.15 -16.60 -13.59
C GLU A 352 -6.65 -16.95 -13.71
N GLU A 353 -6.02 -16.64 -14.84
CA GLU A 353 -4.58 -16.83 -15.05
C GLU A 353 -3.77 -15.90 -14.15
N ALA A 354 -4.16 -14.62 -14.07
CA ALA A 354 -3.54 -13.65 -13.15
C ALA A 354 -3.68 -14.11 -11.69
N PHE A 355 -4.87 -14.55 -11.29
CA PHE A 355 -5.12 -15.06 -9.94
C PHE A 355 -4.28 -16.31 -9.64
N ALA A 356 -4.17 -17.23 -10.58
CA ALA A 356 -3.31 -18.41 -10.40
C ALA A 356 -1.83 -18.04 -10.23
N ALA A 357 -1.34 -17.08 -11.00
CA ALA A 357 0.05 -16.59 -10.89
C ALA A 357 0.31 -15.90 -9.54
N LEU A 358 -0.65 -15.10 -9.04
CA LEU A 358 -0.55 -14.49 -7.72
C LEU A 358 -0.51 -15.54 -6.60
N VAL A 359 -1.39 -16.56 -6.65
CA VAL A 359 -1.40 -17.66 -5.67
C VAL A 359 -0.10 -18.46 -5.71
N GLU A 360 0.43 -18.78 -6.90
CA GLU A 360 1.72 -19.47 -7.07
C GLU A 360 2.89 -18.67 -6.47
N ALA A 361 2.82 -17.35 -6.56
CA ALA A 361 3.80 -16.44 -5.95
C ALA A 361 3.57 -16.19 -4.44
N GLY A 362 2.57 -16.82 -3.82
CA GLY A 362 2.23 -16.62 -2.41
C GLY A 362 1.54 -15.29 -2.10
N LEU A 363 1.03 -14.62 -3.13
CA LEU A 363 0.31 -13.35 -3.05
C LEU A 363 -1.21 -13.59 -2.93
N LEU A 364 -1.95 -12.53 -2.63
CA LEU A 364 -3.38 -12.60 -2.35
C LEU A 364 -4.18 -12.02 -3.53
N PRO A 365 -4.82 -12.84 -4.39
CA PRO A 365 -5.69 -12.34 -5.44
C PRO A 365 -7.00 -11.78 -4.87
N ALA A 366 -7.68 -10.92 -5.62
CA ALA A 366 -8.97 -10.35 -5.24
C ALA A 366 -10.10 -11.39 -5.30
N GLY A 367 -10.12 -12.31 -4.34
CA GLY A 367 -11.13 -13.38 -4.26
C GLY A 367 -10.92 -14.29 -3.05
N GLU A 368 -11.85 -15.22 -2.85
CA GLU A 368 -11.71 -16.24 -1.81
C GLU A 368 -10.75 -17.34 -2.29
N ILE A 369 -9.83 -17.74 -1.42
CA ILE A 369 -8.88 -18.82 -1.69
C ILE A 369 -9.52 -20.16 -1.37
N ALA A 370 -9.46 -21.10 -2.30
CA ALA A 370 -10.00 -22.43 -2.11
C ALA A 370 -9.25 -23.18 -0.98
N ASP A 371 -9.98 -23.92 -0.14
CA ASP A 371 -9.41 -24.58 1.05
C ASP A 371 -8.29 -25.59 0.70
N ASP A 372 -8.29 -26.17 -0.50
CA ASP A 372 -7.26 -27.09 -0.99
C ASP A 372 -5.96 -26.40 -1.44
N GLN A 373 -5.97 -25.08 -1.59
CA GLN A 373 -4.79 -24.25 -1.86
C GLN A 373 -4.11 -23.75 -0.58
N ILE A 374 -4.74 -23.93 0.59
CA ILE A 374 -4.21 -23.51 1.88
C ILE A 374 -3.29 -24.59 2.44
N THR A 375 -1.98 -24.34 2.42
CA THR A 375 -0.98 -25.25 2.99
C THR A 375 -0.68 -24.83 4.44
N PRO A 376 -1.04 -25.64 5.45
CA PRO A 376 -0.77 -25.30 6.86
C PRO A 376 0.73 -25.09 7.13
N ASP A 377 1.03 -24.28 8.15
CA ASP A 377 2.38 -23.98 8.63
C ASP A 377 3.31 -23.31 7.59
N THR A 378 2.74 -22.70 6.55
CA THR A 378 3.45 -21.86 5.59
C THR A 378 2.96 -20.41 5.66
N LEU A 379 3.78 -19.47 5.20
CA LEU A 379 3.42 -18.05 5.17
C LEU A 379 2.15 -17.80 4.36
N SER A 380 2.07 -18.36 3.14
CA SER A 380 0.88 -18.22 2.28
C SER A 380 -0.35 -18.90 2.90
N GLY A 381 -0.17 -20.05 3.57
CA GLY A 381 -1.25 -20.72 4.27
C GLY A 381 -1.83 -19.91 5.43
N ASP A 382 -0.96 -19.27 6.22
CA ASP A 382 -1.37 -18.36 7.29
C ASP A 382 -2.13 -17.15 6.72
N LEU A 383 -1.58 -16.53 5.66
CA LEU A 383 -2.16 -15.37 5.00
C LEU A 383 -3.54 -15.68 4.40
N TYR A 384 -3.67 -16.79 3.65
CA TYR A 384 -4.93 -17.19 3.03
C TYR A 384 -5.99 -17.55 4.06
N SER A 385 -5.59 -18.21 5.15
CA SER A 385 -6.50 -18.50 6.27
C SER A 385 -6.98 -17.21 6.94
N ALA A 386 -6.08 -16.25 7.15
CA ALA A 386 -6.39 -14.95 7.72
C ALA A 386 -7.36 -14.16 6.83
N TRP A 387 -7.10 -14.11 5.52
CA TRP A 387 -7.97 -13.46 4.53
C TRP A 387 -9.36 -14.08 4.49
N ASN A 388 -9.45 -15.40 4.27
CA ASN A 388 -10.73 -16.09 4.22
C ASN A 388 -11.54 -15.91 5.51
N SER A 389 -10.85 -15.91 6.68
CA SER A 389 -11.48 -15.62 7.97
C SER A 389 -12.02 -14.20 8.03
N ALA A 390 -11.24 -13.21 7.59
CA ALA A 390 -11.65 -11.80 7.60
C ALA A 390 -12.86 -11.54 6.69
N VAL A 391 -12.87 -12.14 5.49
CA VAL A 391 -14.00 -12.04 4.55
C VAL A 391 -15.26 -12.72 5.11
N ARG A 392 -15.14 -13.96 5.61
CA ARG A 392 -16.28 -14.73 6.14
C ARG A 392 -16.89 -14.11 7.39
N ASN A 393 -16.10 -13.43 8.22
CA ASN A 393 -16.54 -12.77 9.44
C ASN A 393 -16.92 -11.29 9.22
N ASP A 394 -16.85 -10.78 7.98
CA ASP A 394 -17.06 -9.38 7.66
C ASP A 394 -16.19 -8.45 8.54
N SER A 395 -14.91 -8.77 8.70
CA SER A 395 -13.99 -8.07 9.60
C SER A 395 -12.94 -7.22 8.88
N LEU A 396 -13.18 -6.87 7.60
CA LEU A 396 -12.31 -5.95 6.84
C LEU A 396 -12.71 -4.51 7.10
N GLY A 397 -11.81 -3.70 7.63
CA GLY A 397 -11.96 -2.26 7.83
C GLY A 397 -11.53 -1.45 6.61
N HIS A 398 -11.68 -0.13 6.69
CA HIS A 398 -11.23 0.81 5.66
C HIS A 398 -9.86 1.40 6.01
N TYR A 399 -9.17 1.89 5.00
CA TYR A 399 -8.06 2.81 5.17
C TYR A 399 -8.62 4.20 5.50
N LEU A 400 -8.14 4.84 6.56
CA LEU A 400 -8.70 6.11 7.03
C LEU A 400 -8.39 7.30 6.11
N ASP A 401 -7.35 7.19 5.30
CA ASP A 401 -6.99 8.22 4.30
C ASP A 401 -8.04 8.39 3.18
N TRP A 402 -8.97 7.43 3.06
CA TRP A 402 -10.08 7.52 2.11
C TRP A 402 -11.19 8.50 2.52
N ALA A 403 -11.15 9.02 3.74
CA ALA A 403 -12.25 9.76 4.35
C ALA A 403 -12.53 11.12 3.71
N ALA A 404 -11.50 11.85 3.24
CA ALA A 404 -11.66 13.18 2.67
C ALA A 404 -10.56 13.52 1.64
N PRO A 405 -10.82 14.43 0.70
CA PRO A 405 -9.80 14.92 -0.23
C PRO A 405 -8.60 15.52 0.52
N GLY A 406 -7.38 15.08 0.21
CA GLY A 406 -6.16 15.52 0.89
C GLY A 406 -5.99 15.00 2.32
N PHE A 407 -6.84 14.08 2.77
CA PHE A 407 -6.75 13.51 4.12
C PHE A 407 -5.52 12.62 4.28
N TYR A 408 -5.02 12.02 3.19
CA TYR A 408 -3.78 11.25 3.20
C TYR A 408 -2.61 12.08 3.73
N ASP A 409 -2.36 13.27 3.18
CA ASP A 409 -1.26 14.14 3.60
C ASP A 409 -1.41 14.60 5.07
N LEU A 410 -2.63 14.86 5.47
CA LEU A 410 -2.91 15.25 6.84
C LEU A 410 -2.64 14.12 7.82
N ILE A 411 -3.27 12.94 7.61
CA ILE A 411 -3.19 11.84 8.59
C ILE A 411 -1.77 11.29 8.69
N THR A 412 -1.02 11.23 7.58
CA THR A 412 0.41 10.84 7.61
C THR A 412 1.23 11.82 8.43
N SER A 413 1.05 13.14 8.21
CA SER A 413 1.73 14.19 8.97
C SER A 413 1.36 14.15 10.46
N GLU A 414 0.07 14.00 10.80
CA GLU A 414 -0.38 13.96 12.20
C GLU A 414 0.07 12.69 12.91
N LEU A 415 0.12 11.53 12.22
CA LEU A 415 0.68 10.29 12.77
C LEU A 415 2.19 10.42 13.01
N GLN A 416 2.94 11.05 12.12
CA GLN A 416 4.38 11.33 12.37
C GLN A 416 4.56 12.23 13.61
N ARG A 417 3.70 13.24 13.79
CA ARG A 417 3.72 14.10 14.97
C ARG A 417 3.34 13.35 16.26
N LEU A 418 2.34 12.45 16.17
CA LEU A 418 1.91 11.61 17.29
C LEU A 418 3.02 10.66 17.73
N LEU A 419 3.62 9.93 16.77
CA LEU A 419 4.72 9.00 17.01
C LEU A 419 5.96 9.73 17.55
N GLY A 420 6.22 10.97 17.08
CA GLY A 420 7.28 11.85 17.59
C GLY A 420 6.96 12.54 18.92
N ASN A 421 5.84 12.21 19.58
CA ASN A 421 5.35 12.84 20.83
C ASN A 421 5.24 14.39 20.74
N GLN A 422 4.88 14.90 19.55
CA GLN A 422 4.71 16.34 19.30
C GLN A 422 3.27 16.80 19.50
N VAL A 423 2.31 15.89 19.55
CA VAL A 423 0.90 16.12 19.84
C VAL A 423 0.39 15.09 20.83
N THR A 424 -0.62 15.44 21.61
CA THR A 424 -1.35 14.47 22.43
C THR A 424 -2.35 13.68 21.58
N PRO A 425 -2.87 12.53 22.07
CA PRO A 425 -3.95 11.80 21.39
C PRO A 425 -5.18 12.66 21.12
N GLU A 426 -5.57 13.54 22.05
CA GLU A 426 -6.70 14.44 21.90
C GLU A 426 -6.43 15.54 20.86
N GLU A 427 -5.20 16.11 20.84
CA GLU A 427 -4.80 17.07 19.80
C GLU A 427 -4.75 16.41 18.42
N PHE A 428 -4.25 15.19 18.32
CA PHE A 428 -4.28 14.39 17.09
C PHE A 428 -5.72 14.24 16.58
N ALA A 429 -6.62 13.76 17.41
CA ALA A 429 -8.02 13.56 17.05
C ALA A 429 -8.71 14.88 16.63
N ALA A 430 -8.47 15.97 17.36
CA ALA A 430 -9.02 17.29 17.04
C ALA A 430 -8.49 17.85 15.71
N ASN A 431 -7.20 17.67 15.40
CA ASN A 431 -6.61 18.10 14.13
C ASN A 431 -7.20 17.33 12.93
N LEU A 432 -7.41 16.00 13.07
CA LEU A 432 -8.09 15.21 12.06
C LEU A 432 -9.52 15.69 11.84
N GLN A 433 -10.27 15.96 12.94
CA GLN A 433 -11.66 16.41 12.87
C GLN A 433 -11.79 17.78 12.23
N GLU A 434 -10.93 18.74 12.59
CA GLU A 434 -10.96 20.09 12.01
C GLU A 434 -10.81 20.04 10.48
N PHE A 435 -9.86 19.27 9.99
CA PHE A 435 -9.66 19.12 8.54
C PHE A 435 -10.80 18.37 7.87
N TYR A 436 -11.26 17.26 8.48
CA TYR A 436 -12.36 16.46 7.95
C TYR A 436 -13.63 17.30 7.79
N ALA A 437 -13.99 18.08 8.81
CA ALA A 437 -15.17 18.95 8.76
C ALA A 437 -15.03 20.04 7.67
N ALA A 438 -13.84 20.68 7.58
CA ALA A 438 -13.59 21.73 6.59
C ALA A 438 -13.55 21.24 5.14
N SER A 439 -13.28 19.94 4.92
CA SER A 439 -13.17 19.37 3.57
C SER A 439 -14.51 19.31 2.82
N PHE A 440 -15.63 19.55 3.49
CA PHE A 440 -16.98 19.43 2.93
C PHE A 440 -17.81 20.72 3.07
N GLU A 441 -17.22 21.83 3.55
CA GLU A 441 -17.82 23.16 3.55
C GLU A 441 -17.60 23.90 2.22
#